data_d0875376698796b3da9b2a70e2fc2e97
#
_entry.id   d0875376698796b3da9b2a70e2fc2e97
#
_cell.length_a   1.000
_cell.length_b   1.000
_cell.length_c   1.000
_cell.angle_alpha   90.00
_cell.angle_beta   90.00
_cell.angle_gamma   90.00
#
_symmetry.space_group_name_H-M   'P 1'
#
loop_
_entity.id
_entity.type
_entity.pdbx_description
1 polymer ?
#
loop_
_entity_poly.entity_id
_entity_poly.type
_entity_poly.pdbx_seq_one_letter_code
_entity_poly.pdbx_strand_id
1 'polypeptide(L)'
;GTFSNQLGPGWYAREDGNPSLRWTKREAVCYLETRQSTPFFHLHGYSPREHHLEVWVDEQRIGEHYIRANSDFRLRFLLPFERTENRIFRVNLRCDEVFRSSDSRDARELGVIVFSAGLRP
;
A
#
# COMPACT_ATOMS: atom_id res chain seq x y z
N GLY A 1 -3.29 9.04 -8.77
CA GLY A 1 -3.74 9.59 -7.54
C GLY A 1 -2.66 9.63 -6.51
N THR A 2 -2.69 10.66 -5.75
CA THR A 2 -1.81 10.80 -4.61
C THR A 2 -2.54 10.31 -3.36
N PHE A 3 -1.77 9.82 -2.40
CA PHE A 3 -2.31 9.35 -1.14
C PHE A 3 -1.85 10.19 0.05
N SER A 4 -1.21 11.32 -0.20
CA SER A 4 -0.47 12.08 0.81
C SER A 4 -1.31 12.63 1.96
N ASN A 5 -2.57 12.97 1.72
CA ASN A 5 -3.47 13.53 2.72
C ASN A 5 -4.58 12.56 3.16
N GLN A 6 -4.50 11.29 2.74
CA GLN A 6 -5.51 10.28 2.99
C GLN A 6 -4.94 9.08 3.75
N LEU A 7 -3.78 9.24 4.38
CA LEU A 7 -3.14 8.16 5.10
C LEU A 7 -3.74 8.02 6.50
N GLY A 8 -4.00 6.77 6.87
CA GLY A 8 -4.28 6.37 8.24
C GLY A 8 -3.01 5.93 8.93
N PRO A 9 -3.10 5.07 9.96
CA PRO A 9 -1.94 4.57 10.67
C PRO A 9 -1.09 3.62 9.81
N GLY A 10 0.14 3.39 10.25
CA GLY A 10 1.00 2.36 9.67
C GLY A 10 1.99 2.84 8.65
N TRP A 11 2.15 4.14 8.46
CA TRP A 11 3.09 4.72 7.52
C TRP A 11 4.19 5.47 8.23
N TYR A 12 5.39 5.37 7.70
CA TYR A 12 6.48 6.27 8.06
C TYR A 12 6.44 7.55 7.23
N ALA A 13 7.19 8.55 7.64
CA ALA A 13 7.25 9.82 6.91
C ALA A 13 7.78 9.62 5.49
N ARG A 14 7.31 10.46 4.57
CA ARG A 14 7.77 10.44 3.19
C ARG A 14 9.26 10.76 3.13
N GLU A 15 9.98 9.97 2.36
CA GLU A 15 11.39 10.18 2.08
C GLU A 15 11.54 10.74 0.66
N ASP A 16 12.40 11.73 0.53
CA ASP A 16 12.67 12.33 -0.77
C ASP A 16 13.45 11.35 -1.64
N GLY A 17 13.14 11.39 -2.91
CA GLY A 17 13.76 10.54 -3.90
C GLY A 17 13.09 10.76 -5.24
N ASN A 18 13.51 10.02 -6.24
CA ASN A 18 12.92 10.05 -7.57
C ASN A 18 12.56 8.63 -8.00
N PRO A 19 11.33 8.19 -7.71
CA PRO A 19 10.22 8.90 -7.06
C PRO A 19 10.36 8.97 -5.53
N SER A 20 9.60 9.86 -4.91
CA SER A 20 9.48 9.90 -3.45
C SER A 20 8.78 8.63 -2.95
N LEU A 21 9.06 8.25 -1.72
CA LEU A 21 8.62 6.97 -1.18
C LEU A 21 8.17 7.08 0.27
N ARG A 22 7.38 6.08 0.70
CA ARG A 22 7.09 5.83 2.11
C ARG A 22 7.28 4.35 2.43
N TRP A 23 7.85 4.08 3.58
CA TRP A 23 7.84 2.74 4.14
C TRP A 23 6.53 2.47 4.85
N THR A 24 6.04 1.25 4.75
CA THR A 24 4.95 0.79 5.61
C THR A 24 5.50 0.14 6.86
N LYS A 25 4.68 0.13 7.90
CA LYS A 25 4.79 -0.82 9.00
C LYS A 25 4.19 -2.16 8.57
N ARG A 26 4.00 -3.08 9.49
CA ARG A 26 3.39 -4.38 9.18
C ARG A 26 2.00 -4.22 8.56
N GLU A 27 1.24 -3.27 9.07
CA GLU A 27 -0.05 -2.89 8.52
C GLU A 27 -0.05 -1.39 8.24
N ALA A 28 -0.60 -1.01 7.09
CA ALA A 28 -0.69 0.38 6.70
C ALA A 28 -2.08 0.65 6.11
N VAL A 29 -2.72 1.71 6.55
CA VAL A 29 -4.09 2.05 6.17
C VAL A 29 -4.10 3.33 5.36
N CYS A 30 -4.84 3.33 4.25
CA CYS A 30 -5.16 4.56 3.53
C CYS A 30 -6.65 4.60 3.23
N TYR A 31 -7.17 5.82 3.05
CA TYR A 31 -8.56 6.07 2.74
C TYR A 31 -8.64 6.65 1.34
N LEU A 32 -9.41 6.02 0.49
CA LEU A 32 -9.51 6.37 -0.93
C LEU A 32 -10.96 6.62 -1.29
N GLU A 33 -11.21 7.76 -1.94
CA GLU A 33 -12.53 8.10 -2.43
C GLU A 33 -12.71 7.55 -3.83
N THR A 34 -13.76 6.75 -4.03
CA THR A 34 -14.10 6.24 -5.35
C THR A 34 -14.89 7.27 -6.14
N ARG A 35 -14.68 7.21 -7.47
CA ARG A 35 -15.53 7.84 -8.47
C ARG A 35 -15.99 6.76 -9.42
N GLN A 36 -17.05 7.00 -10.17
CA GLN A 36 -17.66 5.99 -11.05
C GLN A 36 -16.69 5.32 -12.00
N SER A 37 -15.64 6.02 -12.41
CA SER A 37 -14.68 5.51 -13.40
C SER A 37 -13.42 4.89 -12.79
N THR A 38 -13.38 4.62 -11.48
CA THR A 38 -12.17 4.15 -10.81
C THR A 38 -12.36 2.80 -10.12
N PRO A 39 -12.57 1.69 -10.89
CA PRO A 39 -12.87 0.38 -10.31
C PRO A 39 -11.69 -0.36 -9.74
N PHE A 40 -10.46 0.07 -10.01
CA PHE A 40 -9.26 -0.66 -9.63
C PHE A 40 -8.46 0.07 -8.58
N PHE A 41 -7.98 -0.69 -7.60
CA PHE A 41 -6.93 -0.23 -6.69
C PHE A 41 -5.57 -0.57 -7.27
N HIS A 42 -4.73 0.44 -7.44
CA HIS A 42 -3.36 0.30 -7.92
C HIS A 42 -2.37 0.54 -6.82
N LEU A 43 -1.35 -0.30 -6.75
CA LEU A 43 -0.26 -0.17 -5.79
C LEU A 43 1.06 -0.37 -6.51
N HIS A 44 1.93 0.62 -6.43
CA HIS A 44 3.28 0.55 -6.98
C HIS A 44 4.30 0.72 -5.86
N GLY A 45 5.22 -0.19 -5.75
CA GLY A 45 6.22 -0.15 -4.72
C GLY A 45 7.44 -0.99 -5.02
N TYR A 46 8.25 -1.20 -3.99
CA TYR A 46 9.47 -1.98 -4.03
C TYR A 46 9.65 -2.68 -2.68
N SER A 47 10.19 -3.87 -2.69
CA SER A 47 10.56 -4.54 -1.46
C SER A 47 11.98 -5.08 -1.54
N PRO A 48 12.85 -4.74 -0.55
CA PRO A 48 14.18 -5.35 -0.47
C PRO A 48 14.14 -6.76 0.10
N ARG A 49 13.02 -7.15 0.71
CA ARG A 49 12.82 -8.46 1.30
C ARG A 49 11.64 -9.15 0.67
N GLU A 50 11.65 -10.47 0.73
CA GLU A 50 10.52 -11.30 0.36
C GLU A 50 9.34 -11.05 1.31
N HIS A 51 8.16 -10.82 0.75
CA HIS A 51 6.93 -10.61 1.51
C HIS A 51 5.75 -11.28 0.87
N HIS A 52 4.81 -11.69 1.72
CA HIS A 52 3.46 -12.00 1.31
C HIS A 52 2.58 -10.82 1.72
N LEU A 53 2.09 -10.07 0.74
CA LEU A 53 1.30 -8.87 0.95
C LEU A 53 -0.17 -9.18 0.73
N GLU A 54 -1.02 -8.84 1.70
CA GLU A 54 -2.47 -8.89 1.57
C GLU A 54 -3.03 -7.49 1.43
N VAL A 55 -4.05 -7.35 0.61
CA VAL A 55 -4.79 -6.10 0.45
C VAL A 55 -6.22 -6.31 0.91
N TRP A 56 -6.63 -5.52 1.88
CA TRP A 56 -7.96 -5.57 2.49
C TRP A 56 -8.68 -4.25 2.22
N VAL A 57 -9.95 -4.33 1.87
CA VAL A 57 -10.80 -3.16 1.68
C VAL A 57 -12.04 -3.33 2.55
N ASP A 58 -12.28 -2.38 3.47
CA ASP A 58 -13.41 -2.41 4.41
C ASP A 58 -13.55 -3.77 5.08
N GLU A 59 -12.44 -4.31 5.62
CA GLU A 59 -12.37 -5.59 6.31
C GLU A 59 -12.57 -6.83 5.43
N GLN A 60 -12.60 -6.67 4.11
CA GLN A 60 -12.64 -7.78 3.17
C GLN A 60 -11.31 -7.91 2.45
N ARG A 61 -10.71 -9.08 2.47
CA ARG A 61 -9.50 -9.32 1.68
C ARG A 61 -9.88 -9.40 0.20
N ILE A 62 -9.30 -8.49 -0.60
CA ILE A 62 -9.56 -8.46 -2.04
C ILE A 62 -8.45 -9.11 -2.85
N GLY A 63 -7.30 -9.34 -2.25
CA GLY A 63 -6.21 -10.02 -2.93
C GLY A 63 -5.00 -10.21 -2.06
N GLU A 64 -4.06 -10.97 -2.59
CA GLU A 64 -2.77 -11.20 -1.98
C GLU A 64 -1.73 -11.36 -3.07
N HIS A 65 -0.49 -11.04 -2.75
CA HIS A 65 0.60 -11.13 -3.70
C HIS A 65 1.90 -11.49 -2.99
N TYR A 66 2.62 -12.44 -3.57
CA TYR A 66 3.96 -12.76 -3.14
C TYR A 66 4.95 -11.85 -3.83
N ILE A 67 5.74 -11.13 -3.05
CA ILE A 67 6.74 -10.18 -3.54
C ILE A 67 8.11 -10.78 -3.32
N ARG A 68 8.89 -10.91 -4.38
CA ARG A 68 10.27 -11.38 -4.29
C ARG A 68 11.16 -10.31 -3.68
N ALA A 69 12.24 -10.75 -3.02
CA ALA A 69 13.25 -9.83 -2.51
C ALA A 69 13.87 -9.01 -3.65
N ASN A 70 14.16 -7.75 -3.36
CA ASN A 70 14.80 -6.82 -4.28
C ASN A 70 14.01 -6.65 -5.59
N SER A 71 12.70 -6.53 -5.50
CA SER A 71 11.86 -6.38 -6.68
C SER A 71 10.87 -5.24 -6.56
N ASP A 72 10.63 -4.59 -7.70
CA ASP A 72 9.48 -3.71 -7.88
C ASP A 72 8.21 -4.54 -7.95
N PHE A 73 7.11 -3.96 -7.50
CA PHE A 73 5.81 -4.55 -7.72
C PHE A 73 4.82 -3.48 -8.19
N ARG A 74 3.97 -3.89 -9.12
CA ARG A 74 2.82 -3.11 -9.59
C ARG A 74 1.62 -4.01 -9.53
N LEU A 75 0.70 -3.70 -8.62
CA LEU A 75 -0.45 -4.52 -8.36
C LEU A 75 -1.71 -3.77 -8.75
N ARG A 76 -2.70 -4.53 -9.18
CA ARG A 76 -3.99 -4.02 -9.59
C ARG A 76 -5.06 -4.98 -9.10
N PHE A 77 -5.99 -4.47 -8.31
CA PHE A 77 -7.07 -5.26 -7.76
C PHE A 77 -8.41 -4.64 -8.13
N LEU A 78 -9.32 -5.45 -8.63
CA LEU A 78 -10.70 -5.02 -8.85
C LEU A 78 -11.39 -4.88 -7.52
N LEU A 79 -12.02 -3.72 -7.27
CA LEU A 79 -12.83 -3.53 -6.08
C LEU A 79 -14.11 -4.37 -6.18
N PRO A 80 -14.47 -5.13 -5.14
CA PRO A 80 -15.59 -6.07 -5.21
C PRO A 80 -16.97 -5.43 -5.00
N PHE A 81 -17.04 -4.11 -5.03
CA PHE A 81 -18.26 -3.37 -4.73
C PHE A 81 -18.82 -2.65 -5.96
N GLU A 82 -20.13 -2.59 -6.08
CA GLU A 82 -20.76 -1.72 -7.04
C GLU A 82 -20.55 -0.26 -6.62
N ARG A 83 -20.27 0.58 -7.61
CA ARG A 83 -19.95 1.98 -7.39
C ARG A 83 -20.96 2.87 -8.09
N THR A 84 -22.14 2.91 -7.52
CA THR A 84 -23.18 3.80 -7.98
C THR A 84 -23.04 5.21 -7.40
N GLU A 85 -22.26 5.35 -6.32
CA GLU A 85 -22.06 6.60 -5.60
C GLU A 85 -20.59 6.78 -5.23
N ASN A 86 -20.20 8.01 -4.97
CA ASN A 86 -18.90 8.32 -4.38
C ASN A 86 -18.87 7.78 -2.96
N ARG A 87 -17.80 7.07 -2.64
CA ARG A 87 -17.64 6.43 -1.34
C ARG A 87 -16.17 6.42 -0.95
N ILE A 88 -15.90 6.52 0.34
CA ILE A 88 -14.55 6.40 0.89
C ILE A 88 -14.35 4.96 1.32
N PHE A 89 -13.31 4.33 0.80
CA PHE A 89 -12.89 2.99 1.21
C PHE A 89 -11.67 3.07 2.12
N ARG A 90 -11.66 2.20 3.12
CA ARG A 90 -10.49 1.97 3.96
C ARG A 90 -9.69 0.81 3.36
N VAL A 91 -8.50 1.11 2.87
CA VAL A 91 -7.59 0.10 2.32
C VAL A 91 -6.52 -0.21 3.36
N ASN A 92 -6.38 -1.48 3.70
CA ASN A 92 -5.38 -1.96 4.64
C ASN A 92 -4.41 -2.88 3.91
N LEU A 93 -3.14 -2.49 3.91
CA LEU A 93 -2.04 -3.28 3.39
C LEU A 93 -1.42 -4.04 4.55
N ARG A 94 -1.35 -5.37 4.45
CA ARG A 94 -0.79 -6.21 5.50
C ARG A 94 0.37 -7.02 4.97
N CYS A 95 1.54 -6.81 5.58
CA CYS A 95 2.73 -7.63 5.33
C CYS A 95 2.76 -8.78 6.35
N ASP A 96 3.20 -9.94 5.91
CA ASP A 96 3.37 -11.11 6.79
C ASP A 96 4.46 -10.89 7.83
N GLU A 97 5.52 -10.18 7.47
CA GLU A 97 6.66 -9.91 8.32
C GLU A 97 7.14 -8.49 8.16
N VAL A 98 7.86 -8.01 9.16
CA VAL A 98 8.63 -6.77 9.10
C VAL A 98 10.09 -7.09 9.32
N PHE A 99 10.98 -6.21 8.88
CA PHE A 99 12.40 -6.35 9.09
C PHE A 99 12.98 -5.04 9.60
N ARG A 100 14.18 -5.12 10.16
CA ARG A 100 14.92 -3.94 10.58
C ARG A 100 16.03 -3.65 9.57
N SER A 101 16.31 -2.37 9.36
CA SER A 101 17.45 -1.95 8.56
C SER A 101 18.74 -2.53 9.12
N SER A 102 19.71 -2.79 8.25
CA SER A 102 21.07 -3.17 8.66
C SER A 102 21.80 -2.01 9.37
N ASP A 103 21.33 -0.78 9.23
CA ASP A 103 21.84 0.36 9.98
C ASP A 103 21.33 0.28 11.41
N SER A 104 22.24 0.07 12.37
CA SER A 104 21.90 -0.07 13.78
C SER A 104 21.28 1.18 14.39
N ARG A 105 21.37 2.32 13.72
CA ARG A 105 20.75 3.59 14.16
C ARG A 105 19.30 3.69 13.71
N ASP A 106 18.88 2.89 12.79
CA ASP A 106 17.49 2.85 12.31
C ASP A 106 16.75 1.71 13.02
N ALA A 107 15.95 2.08 14.01
CA ALA A 107 15.21 1.12 14.84
C ALA A 107 13.81 0.79 14.25
N ARG A 108 13.49 1.30 13.06
CA ARG A 108 12.17 1.11 12.47
C ARG A 108 11.95 -0.35 12.06
N GLU A 109 10.73 -0.82 12.27
CA GLU A 109 10.26 -2.07 11.70
C GLU A 109 9.63 -1.75 10.34
N LEU A 110 10.20 -2.31 9.27
CA LEU A 110 9.88 -1.94 7.91
C LEU A 110 9.11 -3.06 7.21
N GLY A 111 8.04 -2.71 6.52
CA GLY A 111 7.32 -3.59 5.62
C GLY A 111 7.82 -3.45 4.19
N VAL A 112 7.05 -2.78 3.35
CA VAL A 112 7.41 -2.51 1.95
C VAL A 112 7.52 -1.01 1.71
N ILE A 113 8.20 -0.65 0.63
CA ILE A 113 8.24 0.72 0.12
C ILE A 113 7.06 0.90 -0.81
N VAL A 114 6.33 2.01 -0.65
CA VAL A 114 5.24 2.39 -1.54
C VAL A 114 5.60 3.70 -2.22
N PHE A 115 5.57 3.72 -3.53
CA PHE A 115 5.74 4.92 -4.34
C PHE A 115 4.40 5.59 -4.61
N SER A 116 3.39 4.80 -4.92
CA SER A 116 2.05 5.31 -5.17
C SER A 116 0.98 4.28 -4.84
N ALA A 117 -0.16 4.76 -4.40
CA ALA A 117 -1.36 3.95 -4.19
C ALA A 117 -2.57 4.81 -4.55
N GLY A 118 -3.57 4.21 -5.18
CA GLY A 118 -4.76 4.97 -5.55
C GLY A 118 -5.75 4.17 -6.36
N LEU A 119 -6.87 4.82 -6.68
CA LEU A 119 -7.93 4.24 -7.48
C LEU A 119 -7.83 4.77 -8.91
N ARG A 120 -8.01 3.87 -9.88
CA ARG A 120 -7.89 4.19 -11.30
C ARG A 120 -8.96 3.49 -12.13
N PRO A 121 -9.24 4.02 -13.32
CA PRO A 121 -10.11 3.36 -14.29
C PRO A 121 -9.66 1.96 -14.67
#